data_6d54d24fe5b35ce1a977952ab98a268f
#
_entry.id   6d54d24fe5b35ce1a977952ab98a268f
#
_cell.length_a   1.000
_cell.length_b   1.000
_cell.length_c   1.000
_cell.angle_alpha   90.00
_cell.angle_beta   90.00
_cell.angle_gamma   90.00
#
_symmetry.space_group_name_H-M   'P 1'
#
loop_
_entity.id
_entity.type
_entity.pdbx_description
1 polymer ?
#
loop_
_entity_poly.entity_id
_entity_poly.type
_entity_poly.pdbx_seq_one_letter_code
_entity_poly.pdbx_strand_id
1 'polypeptide(L)'
;MLADTPFAVMGIGNILFKDEGLGVYASQYLQANYDFTPKIDLIDGGTMGMNMIHTYQRYQRLIILDTISIESTETAGAIYSLNADVLQGLGNCRKTAHEIEVLQTLELGALAGDMAEIQIIAMVPDDIDEVTMTLSPSVLEAMPLFIETILTELGRWGVEYQPKKQASSQKISWQAIIDQYNQQQALCK
;
A
#
# COMPACT_ATOMS: atom_id res chain seq x y z
N MET A 1 -15.32 14.06 -10.24
CA MET A 1 -15.03 13.63 -11.64
C MET A 1 -14.34 12.29 -11.53
N LEU A 2 -14.86 11.23 -12.15
CA LEU A 2 -14.25 9.90 -12.10
C LEU A 2 -12.85 9.93 -12.76
N ALA A 3 -11.95 9.06 -12.28
CA ALA A 3 -10.63 8.89 -12.90
C ALA A 3 -10.76 8.27 -14.30
N ASP A 4 -9.73 8.46 -15.13
CA ASP A 4 -9.66 7.87 -16.47
C ASP A 4 -9.56 6.33 -16.41
N THR A 5 -9.14 5.79 -15.26
CA THR A 5 -9.08 4.35 -14.98
C THR A 5 -10.00 3.99 -13.83
N PRO A 6 -10.70 2.83 -13.89
CA PRO A 6 -11.63 2.43 -12.83
C PRO A 6 -10.92 1.87 -11.58
N PHE A 7 -9.63 1.53 -11.68
CA PHE A 7 -8.88 0.81 -10.66
C PHE A 7 -7.64 1.59 -10.21
N ALA A 8 -7.34 1.52 -8.91
CA ALA A 8 -6.09 2.04 -8.37
C ALA A 8 -5.51 1.14 -7.27
N VAL A 9 -4.21 1.26 -7.08
CA VAL A 9 -3.47 0.75 -5.92
C VAL A 9 -2.78 1.92 -5.25
N MET A 10 -3.02 2.12 -3.97
CA MET A 10 -2.46 3.22 -3.20
C MET A 10 -1.63 2.67 -2.05
N GLY A 11 -0.34 2.99 -2.05
CA GLY A 11 0.54 2.71 -0.93
C GLY A 11 0.49 3.86 0.07
N ILE A 12 0.21 3.55 1.32
CA ILE A 12 0.22 4.52 2.42
C ILE A 12 1.28 4.13 3.45
N GLY A 13 1.64 5.07 4.29
CA GLY A 13 2.63 4.91 5.35
C GLY A 13 3.71 5.99 5.33
N ASN A 14 4.53 6.01 6.36
CA ASN A 14 5.60 6.98 6.53
C ASN A 14 6.97 6.34 6.28
N ILE A 15 7.58 6.64 5.14
CA ILE A 15 8.90 6.10 4.75
C ILE A 15 10.05 6.48 5.70
N LEU A 16 9.85 7.44 6.62
CA LEU A 16 10.84 7.82 7.61
C LEU A 16 10.89 6.86 8.81
N PHE A 17 9.86 6.03 8.99
CA PHE A 17 9.70 5.12 10.12
C PHE A 17 9.73 3.66 9.66
N LYS A 18 10.91 3.23 9.20
CA LYS A 18 11.26 1.84 8.85
C LYS A 18 10.14 1.10 8.10
N ASP A 19 9.50 0.10 8.73
CA ASP A 19 8.51 -0.74 8.07
C ASP A 19 7.17 -0.04 7.80
N GLU A 20 6.90 1.10 8.46
CA GLU A 20 5.70 1.89 8.20
C GLU A 20 5.63 2.40 6.75
N GLY A 21 6.78 2.48 6.06
CA GLY A 21 6.86 2.86 4.64
C GLY A 21 6.56 1.74 3.64
N LEU A 22 6.29 0.49 4.08
CA LEU A 22 6.20 -0.66 3.17
C LEU A 22 5.16 -0.50 2.06
N GLY A 23 4.00 0.09 2.36
CA GLY A 23 2.93 0.30 1.39
C GLY A 23 3.38 1.23 0.25
N VAL A 24 4.08 2.31 0.59
CA VAL A 24 4.67 3.24 -0.37
C VAL A 24 5.71 2.52 -1.24
N TYR A 25 6.64 1.79 -0.64
CA TYR A 25 7.66 1.04 -1.38
C TYR A 25 7.03 -0.02 -2.30
N ALA A 26 5.95 -0.70 -1.86
CA ALA A 26 5.25 -1.68 -2.67
C ALA A 26 4.57 -1.05 -3.91
N SER A 27 3.90 0.08 -3.76
CA SER A 27 3.27 0.78 -4.89
C SER A 27 4.32 1.23 -5.92
N GLN A 28 5.46 1.73 -5.47
CA GLN A 28 6.58 2.12 -6.34
C GLN A 28 7.23 0.91 -7.02
N TYR A 29 7.35 -0.22 -6.30
CA TYR A 29 7.85 -1.45 -6.90
C TYR A 29 6.95 -1.95 -8.04
N LEU A 30 5.63 -1.92 -7.83
CA LEU A 30 4.66 -2.25 -8.88
C LEU A 30 4.82 -1.31 -10.08
N GLN A 31 4.92 0.00 -9.84
CA GLN A 31 5.09 1.01 -10.87
C GLN A 31 6.39 0.79 -11.68
N ALA A 32 7.47 0.43 -11.01
CA ALA A 32 8.77 0.25 -11.64
C ALA A 32 8.86 -1.05 -12.47
N ASN A 33 8.14 -2.11 -12.08
CA ASN A 33 8.38 -3.45 -12.59
C ASN A 33 7.27 -4.03 -13.46
N TYR A 34 6.05 -3.45 -13.46
CA TYR A 34 4.90 -4.04 -14.17
C TYR A 34 4.14 -3.03 -15.01
N ASP A 35 3.63 -3.52 -16.14
CA ASP A 35 2.60 -2.88 -16.95
C ASP A 35 1.27 -3.60 -16.74
N PHE A 36 0.16 -2.85 -16.66
CA PHE A 36 -1.17 -3.35 -16.36
C PHE A 36 -2.15 -3.10 -17.50
N THR A 37 -3.05 -4.08 -17.73
CA THR A 37 -4.13 -3.99 -18.73
C THR A 37 -5.44 -4.50 -18.10
N PRO A 38 -6.50 -3.69 -17.99
CA PRO A 38 -6.52 -2.26 -18.30
C PRO A 38 -5.52 -1.47 -17.43
N LYS A 39 -5.17 -0.27 -17.87
CA LYS A 39 -4.30 0.62 -17.08
C LYS A 39 -4.93 0.88 -15.71
N ILE A 40 -4.10 0.88 -14.68
CA ILE A 40 -4.47 1.24 -13.31
C ILE A 40 -3.64 2.45 -12.86
N ASP A 41 -4.14 3.18 -11.88
CA ASP A 41 -3.34 4.21 -11.21
C ASP A 41 -2.58 3.60 -10.03
N LEU A 42 -1.28 3.88 -9.95
CA LEU A 42 -0.42 3.52 -8.83
C LEU A 42 -0.09 4.81 -8.08
N ILE A 43 -0.54 4.91 -6.83
CA ILE A 43 -0.55 6.15 -6.06
C ILE A 43 0.40 6.00 -4.87
N ASP A 44 1.28 6.97 -4.72
CA ASP A 44 2.00 7.21 -3.48
C ASP A 44 1.09 8.08 -2.60
N GLY A 45 0.46 7.45 -1.61
CA GLY A 45 -0.42 8.11 -0.66
C GLY A 45 0.34 8.71 0.53
N GLY A 46 1.57 8.22 0.78
CA GLY A 46 2.37 8.68 1.91
C GLY A 46 1.54 8.79 3.19
N THR A 47 1.54 9.96 3.80
CA THR A 47 0.79 10.28 5.03
C THR A 47 -0.41 11.22 4.76
N MET A 48 -1.15 11.00 3.66
CA MET A 48 -2.18 11.94 3.18
C MET A 48 -3.40 12.09 4.10
N GLY A 49 -3.62 11.18 5.06
CA GLY A 49 -4.69 11.28 6.03
C GLY A 49 -6.07 11.49 5.39
N MET A 50 -6.85 12.45 5.91
CA MET A 50 -8.21 12.74 5.45
C MET A 50 -8.33 13.20 3.99
N ASN A 51 -7.24 13.62 3.34
CA ASN A 51 -7.25 13.96 1.92
C ASN A 51 -7.50 12.74 1.00
N MET A 52 -7.40 11.53 1.53
CA MET A 52 -7.70 10.29 0.82
C MET A 52 -9.17 10.16 0.40
N ILE A 53 -10.11 10.84 1.07
CA ILE A 53 -11.55 10.79 0.74
C ILE A 53 -11.79 11.12 -0.75
N HIS A 54 -11.13 12.16 -1.27
CA HIS A 54 -11.25 12.52 -2.68
C HIS A 54 -10.73 11.43 -3.62
N THR A 55 -9.72 10.67 -3.20
CA THR A 55 -9.19 9.54 -3.95
C THR A 55 -10.19 8.39 -3.94
N TYR A 56 -10.81 8.08 -2.80
CA TYR A 56 -11.81 7.01 -2.68
C TYR A 56 -13.04 7.22 -3.58
N GLN A 57 -13.40 8.45 -3.85
CA GLN A 57 -14.55 8.80 -4.70
C GLN A 57 -14.24 8.80 -6.21
N ARG A 58 -12.97 8.66 -6.60
CA ARG A 58 -12.56 8.74 -8.01
C ARG A 58 -12.54 7.41 -8.73
N TYR A 59 -12.39 6.31 -7.99
CA TYR A 59 -12.23 4.96 -8.54
C TYR A 59 -13.45 4.09 -8.25
N GLN A 60 -13.61 3.04 -9.04
CA GLN A 60 -14.60 2.01 -8.76
C GLN A 60 -14.07 1.02 -7.72
N ARG A 61 -12.77 0.69 -7.81
CA ARG A 61 -12.08 -0.22 -6.90
C ARG A 61 -10.70 0.31 -6.55
N LEU A 62 -10.34 0.16 -5.30
CA LEU A 62 -9.06 0.63 -4.74
C LEU A 62 -8.46 -0.43 -3.85
N ILE A 63 -7.19 -0.78 -4.09
CA ILE A 63 -6.38 -1.52 -3.12
C ILE A 63 -5.58 -0.49 -2.30
N ILE A 64 -5.69 -0.59 -0.98
CA ILE A 64 -4.84 0.15 -0.04
C ILE A 64 -3.76 -0.81 0.46
N LEU A 65 -2.50 -0.38 0.39
CA LEU A 65 -1.34 -1.09 0.91
C LEU A 65 -0.85 -0.39 2.16
N ASP A 66 -0.76 -1.12 3.28
CA ASP A 66 -0.39 -0.55 4.59
C ASP A 66 0.30 -1.58 5.49
N THR A 67 0.75 -1.13 6.65
CA THR A 67 1.06 -1.97 7.81
C THR A 67 -0.21 -2.25 8.62
N ILE A 68 -0.22 -3.34 9.38
CA ILE A 68 -1.29 -3.65 10.33
C ILE A 68 -0.71 -4.20 11.63
N SER A 69 -1.18 -3.66 12.75
CA SER A 69 -0.86 -4.18 14.08
C SER A 69 -2.05 -4.96 14.63
N ILE A 70 -1.91 -6.28 14.66
CA ILE A 70 -2.90 -7.18 15.28
C ILE A 70 -2.33 -7.68 16.60
N GLU A 71 -3.20 -7.89 17.63
CA GLU A 71 -2.73 -8.17 19.00
C GLU A 71 -1.74 -9.35 19.10
N SER A 72 -0.63 -9.07 19.69
CA SER A 72 0.37 -9.82 20.49
C SER A 72 0.85 -11.22 20.06
N THR A 73 0.36 -11.87 19.04
CA THR A 73 0.78 -13.24 18.66
C THR A 73 1.28 -13.37 17.21
N GLU A 74 1.28 -12.30 16.45
CA GLU A 74 1.55 -12.40 15.03
C GLU A 74 3.02 -12.15 14.69
N THR A 75 3.48 -12.94 13.73
CA THR A 75 4.86 -12.88 13.26
C THR A 75 5.00 -11.73 12.27
N ALA A 76 6.02 -10.89 12.42
CA ALA A 76 6.41 -9.90 11.42
C ALA A 76 6.49 -10.52 10.03
N GLY A 77 5.95 -9.82 9.02
CA GLY A 77 5.84 -10.33 7.65
C GLY A 77 4.53 -11.09 7.35
N ALA A 78 3.66 -11.33 8.35
CA ALA A 78 2.33 -11.92 8.09
C ALA A 78 1.48 -10.96 7.25
N ILE A 79 0.78 -11.49 6.22
CA ILE A 79 0.03 -10.71 5.24
C ILE A 79 -1.46 -10.96 5.39
N TYR A 80 -2.22 -9.88 5.38
CA TYR A 80 -3.68 -9.87 5.45
C TYR A 80 -4.27 -9.21 4.23
N SER A 81 -5.34 -9.83 3.70
CA SER A 81 -6.16 -9.26 2.64
C SER A 81 -7.58 -9.12 3.17
N LEU A 82 -8.02 -7.91 3.43
CA LEU A 82 -9.25 -7.59 4.15
C LEU A 82 -10.11 -6.63 3.32
N ASN A 83 -11.41 -6.90 3.26
CA ASN A 83 -12.34 -5.90 2.77
C ASN A 83 -12.49 -4.78 3.82
N ALA A 84 -12.62 -3.53 3.40
CA ALA A 84 -12.75 -2.38 4.29
C ALA A 84 -13.89 -2.53 5.30
N ASP A 85 -15.00 -3.18 4.93
CA ASP A 85 -16.13 -3.42 5.82
C ASP A 85 -15.77 -4.32 7.03
N VAL A 86 -14.79 -5.21 6.87
CA VAL A 86 -14.32 -6.10 7.95
C VAL A 86 -13.53 -5.32 8.99
N LEU A 87 -12.76 -4.32 8.58
CA LEU A 87 -11.98 -3.48 9.48
C LEU A 87 -12.84 -2.66 10.44
N GLN A 88 -14.02 -2.24 10.03
CA GLN A 88 -14.98 -1.55 10.89
C GLN A 88 -15.45 -2.42 12.07
N GLY A 89 -15.39 -3.76 11.92
CA GLY A 89 -15.74 -4.73 12.96
C GLY A 89 -14.61 -5.07 13.94
N LEU A 90 -13.36 -4.76 13.62
CA LEU A 90 -12.17 -5.09 14.43
C LEU A 90 -11.87 -4.03 15.52
N GLY A 91 -12.88 -3.69 16.33
CA GLY A 91 -12.89 -2.57 17.27
C GLY A 91 -11.79 -2.52 18.35
N ASN A 92 -10.96 -3.55 18.55
CA ASN A 92 -9.99 -3.66 19.65
C ASN A 92 -8.53 -3.90 19.23
N CYS A 93 -8.16 -3.66 17.98
CA CYS A 93 -6.75 -3.72 17.57
C CYS A 93 -5.98 -2.51 18.10
N ARG A 94 -4.72 -2.67 18.49
CA ARG A 94 -3.81 -1.53 18.67
C ARG A 94 -3.68 -0.83 17.33
N LYS A 95 -4.24 0.37 17.22
CA LYS A 95 -4.26 1.13 15.99
C LYS A 95 -3.08 2.09 15.99
N THR A 96 -2.26 2.04 14.96
CA THR A 96 -1.32 3.12 14.65
C THR A 96 -2.10 4.39 14.30
N ALA A 97 -1.45 5.55 14.33
CA ALA A 97 -2.10 6.79 13.93
C ALA A 97 -2.67 6.69 12.50
N HIS A 98 -1.95 6.03 11.58
CA HIS A 98 -2.37 5.80 10.19
C HIS A 98 -3.59 4.89 10.10
N GLU A 99 -3.61 3.76 10.82
CA GLU A 99 -4.77 2.85 10.85
C GLU A 99 -6.04 3.57 11.33
N ILE A 100 -5.91 4.45 12.34
CA ILE A 100 -7.04 5.28 12.82
C ILE A 100 -7.51 6.23 11.72
N GLU A 101 -6.60 6.91 11.03
CA GLU A 101 -6.94 7.85 9.96
C GLU A 101 -7.59 7.14 8.77
N VAL A 102 -7.10 5.98 8.38
CA VAL A 102 -7.71 5.15 7.32
C VAL A 102 -9.12 4.76 7.68
N LEU A 103 -9.35 4.23 8.90
CA LEU A 103 -10.67 3.85 9.36
C LEU A 103 -11.64 5.04 9.43
N GLN A 104 -11.21 6.17 10.00
CA GLN A 104 -12.04 7.38 10.06
C GLN A 104 -12.38 7.88 8.65
N THR A 105 -11.44 7.81 7.73
CA THR A 105 -11.65 8.24 6.34
C THR A 105 -12.62 7.31 5.63
N LEU A 106 -12.56 5.99 5.88
CA LEU A 106 -13.50 5.00 5.37
C LEU A 106 -14.92 5.21 5.94
N GLU A 107 -15.04 5.45 7.25
CA GLU A 107 -16.32 5.74 7.90
C GLU A 107 -16.98 7.02 7.35
N LEU A 108 -16.19 8.09 7.22
CA LEU A 108 -16.68 9.36 6.65
C LEU A 108 -17.06 9.20 5.17
N GLY A 109 -16.28 8.46 4.42
CA GLY A 109 -16.57 8.18 3.02
C GLY A 109 -17.85 7.36 2.84
N ALA A 110 -18.07 6.34 3.68
CA ALA A 110 -19.30 5.53 3.68
C ALA A 110 -20.55 6.39 3.97
N LEU A 111 -20.41 7.41 4.82
CA LEU A 111 -21.49 8.37 5.09
C LEU A 111 -21.76 9.32 3.91
N ALA A 112 -20.72 9.62 3.13
CA ALA A 112 -20.82 10.53 1.99
C ALA A 112 -21.45 9.88 0.73
N GLY A 113 -21.57 8.55 0.68
CA GLY A 113 -22.01 7.80 -0.51
C GLY A 113 -20.95 7.79 -1.64
N ASP A 114 -21.16 6.96 -2.65
CA ASP A 114 -20.29 6.86 -3.85
C ASP A 114 -18.80 6.67 -3.54
N MET A 115 -18.46 5.63 -2.79
CA MET A 115 -17.08 5.20 -2.57
C MET A 115 -16.67 4.03 -3.45
N ALA A 116 -15.36 3.92 -3.71
CA ALA A 116 -14.75 2.72 -4.27
C ALA A 116 -15.07 1.48 -3.42
N GLU A 117 -15.13 0.31 -4.05
CA GLU A 117 -14.96 -0.96 -3.36
C GLU A 117 -13.50 -1.05 -2.91
N ILE A 118 -13.25 -1.04 -1.59
CA ILE A 118 -11.91 -0.95 -1.03
C ILE A 118 -11.46 -2.29 -0.46
N GLN A 119 -10.33 -2.77 -0.98
CA GLN A 119 -9.60 -3.91 -0.46
C GLN A 119 -8.33 -3.41 0.23
N ILE A 120 -8.06 -3.85 1.45
CA ILE A 120 -6.83 -3.54 2.18
C ILE A 120 -5.94 -4.77 2.15
N ILE A 121 -4.71 -4.60 1.68
CA ILE A 121 -3.67 -5.62 1.75
C ILE A 121 -2.60 -5.06 2.66
N ALA A 122 -2.45 -5.65 3.83
CA ALA A 122 -1.58 -5.15 4.88
C ALA A 122 -0.60 -6.22 5.35
N MET A 123 0.54 -5.80 5.88
CA MET A 123 1.56 -6.67 6.44
C MET A 123 1.89 -6.27 7.87
N VAL A 124 2.09 -7.26 8.73
CA VAL A 124 2.55 -7.02 10.11
C VAL A 124 4.00 -6.53 10.06
N PRO A 125 4.29 -5.32 10.57
CA PRO A 125 5.65 -4.79 10.64
C PRO A 125 6.46 -5.48 11.75
N ASP A 126 7.78 -5.42 11.65
CA ASP A 126 8.70 -5.79 12.72
C ASP A 126 9.01 -4.59 13.62
N ASP A 127 9.25 -3.43 13.00
CA ASP A 127 9.60 -2.19 13.70
C ASP A 127 9.09 -0.96 12.93
N ILE A 128 8.32 -0.13 13.62
CA ILE A 128 7.76 1.13 13.10
C ILE A 128 8.19 2.36 13.92
N ASP A 129 9.08 2.18 14.90
CA ASP A 129 9.53 3.25 15.80
C ASP A 129 10.89 3.81 15.39
N GLU A 130 11.73 2.99 14.73
CA GLU A 130 13.05 3.39 14.30
C GLU A 130 12.98 4.39 13.13
N VAL A 131 13.62 5.55 13.29
CA VAL A 131 13.70 6.59 12.25
C VAL A 131 14.79 6.22 11.24
N THR A 132 14.40 5.47 10.23
CA THR A 132 15.28 5.03 9.14
C THR A 132 14.47 4.69 7.89
N MET A 133 15.02 5.03 6.73
CA MET A 133 14.38 4.74 5.43
C MET A 133 14.83 3.38 4.89
N THR A 134 14.48 2.31 5.61
CA THR A 134 14.76 0.93 5.25
C THR A 134 13.56 0.07 5.60
N LEU A 135 13.61 -1.23 5.28
CA LEU A 135 12.67 -2.23 5.77
C LEU A 135 13.43 -3.27 6.59
N SER A 136 12.78 -3.83 7.60
CA SER A 136 13.30 -4.93 8.41
C SER A 136 13.56 -6.18 7.55
N PRO A 137 14.52 -7.03 7.92
CA PRO A 137 14.80 -8.26 7.14
C PRO A 137 13.59 -9.17 7.00
N SER A 138 12.78 -9.34 8.05
CA SER A 138 11.54 -10.13 8.07
C SER A 138 10.51 -9.60 7.07
N VAL A 139 10.33 -8.28 7.01
CA VAL A 139 9.44 -7.61 6.06
C VAL A 139 9.99 -7.75 4.63
N LEU A 140 11.28 -7.51 4.41
CA LEU A 140 11.91 -7.68 3.08
C LEU A 140 11.76 -9.11 2.55
N GLU A 141 11.88 -10.12 3.40
CA GLU A 141 11.67 -11.53 3.02
C GLU A 141 10.22 -11.81 2.61
N ALA A 142 9.25 -11.13 3.23
CA ALA A 142 7.83 -11.28 2.94
C ALA A 142 7.34 -10.46 1.73
N MET A 143 8.08 -9.42 1.31
CA MET A 143 7.69 -8.53 0.21
C MET A 143 7.36 -9.24 -1.11
N PRO A 144 8.06 -10.31 -1.56
CA PRO A 144 7.66 -11.02 -2.77
C PRO A 144 6.25 -11.60 -2.68
N LEU A 145 5.87 -12.19 -1.54
CA LEU A 145 4.52 -12.72 -1.30
C LEU A 145 3.49 -11.59 -1.21
N PHE A 146 3.88 -10.45 -0.63
CA PHE A 146 3.02 -9.26 -0.57
C PHE A 146 2.65 -8.77 -1.98
N ILE A 147 3.63 -8.67 -2.87
CA ILE A 147 3.39 -8.31 -4.28
C ILE A 147 2.53 -9.36 -4.99
N GLU A 148 2.77 -10.64 -4.78
CA GLU A 148 1.96 -11.73 -5.37
C GLU A 148 0.50 -11.63 -4.92
N THR A 149 0.26 -11.32 -3.65
CA THR A 149 -1.08 -11.10 -3.09
C THR A 149 -1.78 -9.93 -3.80
N ILE A 150 -1.10 -8.81 -4.00
CA ILE A 150 -1.63 -7.64 -4.70
C ILE A 150 -1.98 -7.98 -6.15
N LEU A 151 -1.06 -8.64 -6.87
CA LEU A 151 -1.27 -9.04 -8.26
C LEU A 151 -2.41 -10.05 -8.41
N THR A 152 -2.57 -10.95 -7.42
CA THR A 152 -3.69 -11.90 -7.37
C THR A 152 -5.03 -11.18 -7.20
N GLU A 153 -5.10 -10.17 -6.33
CA GLU A 153 -6.32 -9.40 -6.13
C GLU A 153 -6.67 -8.57 -7.37
N LEU A 154 -5.69 -7.94 -8.00
CA LEU A 154 -5.88 -7.25 -9.29
C LEU A 154 -6.38 -8.21 -10.38
N GLY A 155 -5.87 -9.44 -10.41
CA GLY A 155 -6.34 -10.49 -11.33
C GLY A 155 -7.81 -10.85 -11.13
N ARG A 156 -8.30 -10.88 -9.88
CA ARG A 156 -9.73 -11.07 -9.55
C ARG A 156 -10.61 -9.93 -10.09
N TRP A 157 -10.04 -8.76 -10.24
CA TRP A 157 -10.72 -7.61 -10.85
C TRP A 157 -10.63 -7.59 -12.38
N GLY A 158 -9.98 -8.58 -12.98
CA GLY A 158 -9.79 -8.67 -14.42
C GLY A 158 -8.64 -7.80 -14.94
N VAL A 159 -7.72 -7.41 -14.07
CA VAL A 159 -6.49 -6.70 -14.45
C VAL A 159 -5.38 -7.71 -14.73
N GLU A 160 -4.91 -7.73 -15.96
CA GLU A 160 -3.74 -8.50 -16.35
C GLU A 160 -2.47 -7.69 -16.13
N TYR A 161 -1.34 -8.35 -15.88
CA TYR A 161 -0.05 -7.69 -15.72
C TYR A 161 1.05 -8.38 -16.52
N GLN A 162 2.03 -7.59 -16.92
CA GLN A 162 3.24 -8.07 -17.58
C GLN A 162 4.47 -7.40 -16.95
N PRO A 163 5.57 -8.14 -16.76
CA PRO A 163 6.83 -7.52 -16.36
C PRO A 163 7.27 -6.48 -17.41
N LYS A 164 7.67 -5.30 -16.95
CA LYS A 164 8.22 -4.27 -17.85
C LYS A 164 9.48 -4.75 -18.54
N LYS A 165 9.59 -4.48 -19.84
CA LYS A 165 10.82 -4.71 -20.59
C LYS A 165 11.87 -3.69 -20.16
N GLN A 166 12.76 -4.12 -19.28
CA GLN A 166 13.89 -3.29 -18.83
C GLN A 166 15.13 -3.60 -19.66
N ALA A 167 16.03 -2.62 -19.81
CA ALA A 167 17.28 -2.77 -20.57
C ALA A 167 18.19 -3.86 -19.99
N SER A 168 18.10 -4.16 -18.68
CA SER A 168 18.90 -5.18 -17.98
C SER A 168 18.21 -6.54 -17.82
N SER A 169 17.01 -6.75 -18.34
CA SER A 169 16.20 -7.97 -18.14
C SER A 169 15.95 -8.37 -16.68
N GLN A 170 16.35 -7.55 -15.73
CA GLN A 170 16.14 -7.78 -14.29
C GLN A 170 15.13 -6.76 -13.73
N LYS A 171 14.29 -7.23 -12.80
CA LYS A 171 13.40 -6.34 -12.03
C LYS A 171 14.23 -5.37 -11.18
N ILE A 172 13.71 -4.15 -11.03
CA ILE A 172 14.26 -3.18 -10.08
C ILE A 172 14.10 -3.78 -8.68
N SER A 173 15.19 -3.85 -7.93
CA SER A 173 15.19 -4.44 -6.58
C SER A 173 14.53 -3.53 -5.55
N TRP A 174 14.14 -4.10 -4.42
CA TRP A 174 13.65 -3.34 -3.25
C TRP A 174 14.66 -2.30 -2.79
N GLN A 175 15.94 -2.70 -2.71
CA GLN A 175 17.01 -1.79 -2.31
C GLN A 175 17.12 -0.59 -3.26
N ALA A 176 17.00 -0.79 -4.57
CA ALA A 176 17.03 0.31 -5.52
C ALA A 176 15.83 1.28 -5.37
N ILE A 177 14.65 0.76 -5.02
CA ILE A 177 13.48 1.60 -4.71
C ILE A 177 13.73 2.43 -3.44
N ILE A 178 14.19 1.80 -2.38
CA ILE A 178 14.52 2.47 -1.11
C ILE A 178 15.60 3.53 -1.32
N ASP A 179 16.67 3.20 -2.03
CA ASP A 179 17.79 4.11 -2.32
C ASP A 179 17.35 5.34 -3.12
N GLN A 180 16.35 5.20 -4.00
CA GLN A 180 15.79 6.32 -4.74
C GLN A 180 15.17 7.37 -3.80
N TYR A 181 14.41 6.95 -2.78
CA TYR A 181 13.87 7.86 -1.77
C TYR A 181 14.96 8.50 -0.93
N ASN A 182 15.97 7.74 -0.51
CA ASN A 182 17.12 8.25 0.24
C ASN A 182 17.86 9.36 -0.54
N GLN A 183 18.04 9.20 -1.86
CA GLN A 183 18.68 10.18 -2.71
C GLN A 183 17.83 11.46 -2.89
N GLN A 184 16.52 11.33 -3.06
CA GLN A 184 15.63 12.48 -3.18
C GLN A 184 15.63 13.34 -1.91
N GLN A 185 15.64 12.72 -0.74
CA GLN A 185 15.73 13.42 0.55
C GLN A 185 17.08 14.14 0.74
N ALA A 186 18.17 13.57 0.24
CA ALA A 186 19.50 14.20 0.33
C ALA A 186 19.61 15.46 -0.54
N LEU A 187 18.82 15.58 -1.61
CA LEU A 187 18.79 16.76 -2.49
C LEU A 187 17.94 17.92 -1.96
N CYS A 188 17.09 17.65 -0.94
CA CYS A 188 16.24 18.67 -0.31
C CYS A 188 16.88 19.35 0.92
N LYS A 189 18.13 19.03 1.23
CA LYS A 189 18.94 19.66 2.30
C LYS A 189 19.92 20.67 1.71
#